data_2d0036d56018700d7288974746ab9171
#
_entry.id   2d0036d56018700d7288974746ab9171
#
_cell.length_a   1.000
_cell.length_b   1.000
_cell.length_c   1.000
_cell.angle_alpha   90.00
_cell.angle_beta   90.00
_cell.angle_gamma   90.00
#
_symmetry.space_group_name_H-M   'P 1'
#
loop_
_entity.id
_entity.type
_entity.pdbx_description
1 polymer ?
#
loop_
_entity_poly.entity_id
_entity_poly.type
_entity_poly.pdbx_seq_one_letter_code
_entity_poly.pdbx_strand_id
1 'polypeptide(L)'
;MSRARCVRMNGMMNGVTCNSLRSCSHTCMLYIYISFSLFSTISTSSQTHAYRVYADVNVHRPRDYWDYEALTVNWGDQEEYEVIRKIGRGKYSEVFEGMNVVNNTKCVIKILKPVKKKKIKREIKILQNMCGGTNIIQLLDVVRDPQSKTPSLIFEHVNNTDFKILYPTLSDFDIRFYIFELLKALDYCHSNGVMHRDVKPHNVMIDHEKRQLRLIDWGLAEFYHPGREYNVRVASRYFKGPELLVDLQEYDYSLDMWSLGCMFAGMIFRKEPFFHGHDNYDQLVKIAKVLGTEELFHYLDTYDLELDPHFDGILGRHSKKPWQKFITPENQHLVSDEAIDFVSKLLRYDHQERLSAKEAMSHRYFAPVREAAAFRGATQVGSGFAV
;
A
#
# COMPACT_ATOMS: atom_id res chain seq x y z
N MET A 1 44.33 24.61 -8.00
CA MET A 1 45.77 24.25 -8.00
C MET A 1 45.94 23.08 -7.07
N SER A 2 46.19 21.91 -7.55
CA SER A 2 47.19 20.91 -7.26
C SER A 2 46.85 19.62 -8.02
N ARG A 3 47.82 19.22 -8.87
CA ARG A 3 47.76 18.08 -9.81
C ARG A 3 48.09 16.78 -9.06
N ALA A 4 47.32 15.74 -9.28
CA ALA A 4 47.70 14.34 -8.96
C ALA A 4 48.64 13.80 -10.04
N ARG A 5 49.78 13.23 -9.65
CA ARG A 5 50.78 12.58 -10.53
C ARG A 5 50.43 11.11 -10.70
N CYS A 6 50.41 10.71 -11.97
CA CYS A 6 50.43 9.32 -12.39
C CYS A 6 51.88 8.80 -12.40
N VAL A 7 52.20 7.72 -11.71
CA VAL A 7 53.48 7.04 -11.76
C VAL A 7 53.36 5.77 -12.60
N ARG A 8 54.05 5.77 -13.75
CA ARG A 8 54.33 4.55 -14.55
C ARG A 8 55.47 3.77 -13.94
N MET A 9 55.31 2.48 -13.74
CA MET A 9 56.44 1.57 -13.59
C MET A 9 56.53 0.66 -14.83
N ASN A 10 57.63 0.86 -15.59
CA ASN A 10 58.12 -0.09 -16.60
C ASN A 10 59.02 -1.07 -15.86
N GLY A 11 58.84 -2.39 -16.07
CA GLY A 11 59.73 -3.44 -15.62
C GLY A 11 59.82 -4.56 -16.64
N MET A 12 61.04 -4.72 -17.12
CA MET A 12 61.59 -5.52 -18.21
C MET A 12 61.06 -6.97 -18.31
N MET A 13 60.80 -7.37 -19.52
CA MET A 13 60.78 -8.76 -19.99
C MET A 13 62.21 -9.22 -20.25
N ASN A 14 62.57 -10.38 -19.73
CA ASN A 14 63.69 -11.19 -20.22
C ASN A 14 63.15 -12.53 -20.71
N GLY A 15 63.53 -12.86 -21.93
CA GLY A 15 63.00 -13.95 -22.72
C GLY A 15 63.38 -15.35 -22.19
N VAL A 16 62.47 -16.24 -22.45
CA VAL A 16 62.73 -17.69 -22.47
C VAL A 16 62.13 -18.24 -23.77
N THR A 17 63.00 -18.70 -24.63
CA THR A 17 62.64 -19.44 -25.83
C THR A 17 62.17 -20.85 -25.43
N CYS A 18 60.97 -21.21 -25.82
CA CYS A 18 60.42 -22.53 -25.65
C CYS A 18 60.48 -23.30 -26.97
N ASN A 19 61.43 -24.20 -27.11
CA ASN A 19 61.44 -25.30 -28.09
C ASN A 19 61.10 -26.57 -27.33
N SER A 20 59.85 -27.05 -27.44
CA SER A 20 59.48 -28.47 -27.59
C SER A 20 57.96 -28.64 -27.50
N LEU A 21 57.38 -28.79 -28.65
CA LEU A 21 56.05 -29.37 -28.80
C LEU A 21 56.15 -30.88 -28.58
N ARG A 22 55.52 -31.41 -27.54
CA ARG A 22 54.79 -32.70 -27.58
C ARG A 22 54.28 -33.01 -26.14
N SER A 23 53.03 -33.39 -26.07
CA SER A 23 52.34 -33.90 -24.89
C SER A 23 51.77 -32.84 -23.92
N CYS A 24 50.65 -32.21 -24.28
CA CYS A 24 49.75 -31.64 -23.30
C CYS A 24 48.52 -32.54 -23.24
N SER A 25 48.44 -33.27 -22.12
CA SER A 25 47.38 -34.23 -21.84
C SER A 25 46.02 -33.53 -21.64
N HIS A 26 44.96 -34.27 -21.94
CA HIS A 26 43.55 -33.89 -21.84
C HIS A 26 43.11 -33.19 -20.54
N THR A 27 43.94 -33.19 -19.54
CA THR A 27 43.66 -32.61 -18.18
C THR A 27 43.69 -31.07 -18.19
N CYS A 28 44.46 -30.44 -19.07
CA CYS A 28 44.58 -28.97 -19.10
C CYS A 28 43.39 -28.27 -19.76
N MET A 29 42.72 -28.95 -20.70
CA MET A 29 41.53 -28.47 -21.39
C MET A 29 40.29 -28.51 -20.45
N LEU A 30 40.22 -29.47 -19.54
CA LEU A 30 39.11 -29.55 -18.54
C LEU A 30 39.16 -28.41 -17.53
N TYR A 31 40.35 -27.97 -17.12
CA TYR A 31 40.52 -26.88 -16.18
C TYR A 31 40.15 -25.52 -16.76
N ILE A 32 40.42 -25.30 -18.05
CA ILE A 32 40.02 -24.06 -18.75
C ILE A 32 38.50 -24.05 -18.98
N TYR A 33 37.87 -25.19 -19.28
CA TYR A 33 36.42 -25.28 -19.43
C TYR A 33 35.67 -25.16 -18.09
N ILE A 34 36.20 -25.67 -17.02
CA ILE A 34 35.63 -25.54 -15.65
C ILE A 34 35.79 -24.11 -15.13
N SER A 35 36.92 -23.42 -15.40
CA SER A 35 37.08 -22.01 -15.04
C SER A 35 36.19 -21.07 -15.86
N PHE A 36 35.92 -21.34 -17.13
CA PHE A 36 34.97 -20.56 -17.94
C PHE A 36 33.52 -20.86 -17.59
N SER A 37 33.19 -22.07 -17.14
CA SER A 37 31.86 -22.44 -16.68
C SER A 37 31.53 -21.89 -15.29
N LEU A 38 32.53 -21.61 -14.44
CA LEU A 38 32.37 -21.00 -13.13
C LEU A 38 32.34 -19.46 -13.17
N PHE A 39 32.82 -18.84 -14.25
CA PHE A 39 32.72 -17.39 -14.45
C PHE A 39 31.47 -16.96 -15.24
N SER A 40 30.71 -17.88 -15.84
CA SER A 40 29.47 -17.57 -16.54
C SER A 40 28.21 -17.76 -15.69
N THR A 41 28.35 -18.03 -14.37
CA THR A 41 27.21 -18.16 -13.43
C THR A 41 27.25 -17.17 -12.28
N ILE A 42 28.04 -16.09 -12.39
CA ILE A 42 27.78 -14.86 -11.62
C ILE A 42 27.13 -13.85 -12.59
N SER A 43 26.03 -14.25 -13.19
CA SER A 43 24.95 -13.34 -13.47
C SER A 43 24.28 -13.11 -12.12
N THR A 44 24.63 -12.03 -11.46
CA THR A 44 23.76 -11.40 -10.50
C THR A 44 22.48 -11.05 -11.24
N SER A 45 21.57 -12.02 -11.34
CA SER A 45 20.18 -11.70 -11.53
C SER A 45 19.82 -10.89 -10.28
N SER A 46 19.81 -9.58 -10.36
CA SER A 46 18.94 -8.78 -9.52
C SER A 46 17.55 -9.37 -9.81
N GLN A 47 17.12 -10.31 -8.97
CA GLN A 47 15.73 -10.71 -8.94
C GLN A 47 15.00 -9.41 -8.61
N THR A 48 14.43 -8.78 -9.62
CA THR A 48 13.46 -7.72 -9.42
C THR A 48 12.34 -8.36 -8.60
N HIS A 49 12.26 -8.03 -7.32
CA HIS A 49 11.20 -8.48 -6.41
C HIS A 49 9.87 -7.80 -6.81
N ALA A 50 9.42 -8.08 -8.03
CA ALA A 50 8.14 -7.58 -8.51
C ALA A 50 7.00 -8.27 -7.74
N TYR A 51 5.97 -7.49 -7.39
CA TYR A 51 4.78 -8.02 -6.73
C TYR A 51 4.14 -9.15 -7.55
N ARG A 52 3.63 -10.19 -6.87
CA ARG A 52 3.13 -11.44 -7.50
C ARG A 52 1.91 -11.24 -8.41
N VAL A 53 1.09 -10.23 -8.10
CA VAL A 53 -0.19 -9.97 -8.77
C VAL A 53 -0.21 -8.51 -9.24
N TYR A 54 -0.69 -8.26 -10.45
CA TYR A 54 -0.82 -6.92 -11.03
C TYR A 54 0.51 -6.14 -11.23
N ALA A 55 1.66 -6.85 -11.26
CA ALA A 55 2.97 -6.20 -11.42
C ALA A 55 3.08 -5.40 -12.73
N ASP A 56 2.53 -5.90 -13.82
CA ASP A 56 2.73 -5.38 -15.18
C ASP A 56 1.59 -4.48 -15.67
N VAL A 57 0.62 -4.13 -14.81
CA VAL A 57 -0.58 -3.37 -15.24
C VAL A 57 -0.18 -2.10 -15.98
N ASN A 58 0.69 -1.28 -15.41
CA ASN A 58 1.11 -0.02 -16.01
C ASN A 58 2.15 -0.18 -17.12
N VAL A 59 2.76 -1.35 -17.26
CA VAL A 59 3.62 -1.69 -18.42
C VAL A 59 2.76 -1.84 -19.68
N HIS A 60 1.56 -2.46 -19.52
CA HIS A 60 0.64 -2.70 -20.64
C HIS A 60 -0.34 -1.56 -20.90
N ARG A 61 -0.51 -0.63 -19.97
CA ARG A 61 -1.36 0.55 -20.16
C ARG A 61 -0.64 1.60 -21.01
N PRO A 62 -1.36 2.36 -21.85
CA PRO A 62 -0.78 3.47 -22.58
C PRO A 62 -0.24 4.54 -21.64
N ARG A 63 0.78 5.29 -22.09
CA ARG A 63 1.51 6.24 -21.26
C ARG A 63 0.60 7.31 -20.64
N ASP A 64 -0.40 7.77 -21.34
CA ASP A 64 -1.36 8.77 -20.88
C ASP A 64 -2.20 8.29 -19.69
N TYR A 65 -2.28 6.96 -19.44
CA TYR A 65 -2.96 6.40 -18.27
C TYR A 65 -2.25 6.73 -16.96
N TRP A 66 -0.92 6.68 -16.93
CA TRP A 66 -0.11 6.83 -15.70
C TRP A 66 0.80 8.07 -15.70
N ASP A 67 1.06 8.72 -16.84
CA ASP A 67 1.87 9.95 -16.94
C ASP A 67 1.03 11.17 -16.53
N TYR A 68 0.79 11.29 -15.23
CA TYR A 68 0.01 12.39 -14.67
C TYR A 68 0.70 13.77 -14.83
N GLU A 69 1.99 13.82 -15.10
CA GLU A 69 2.69 15.10 -15.33
C GLU A 69 2.24 15.75 -16.65
N ALA A 70 1.91 14.95 -17.64
CA ALA A 70 1.37 15.40 -18.91
C ALA A 70 -0.13 15.80 -18.86
N LEU A 71 -0.84 15.47 -17.75
CA LEU A 71 -2.27 15.75 -17.62
C LEU A 71 -2.56 17.26 -17.79
N THR A 72 -3.44 17.59 -18.72
CA THR A 72 -4.12 18.90 -18.78
C THR A 72 -5.43 18.78 -18.04
N VAL A 73 -5.58 19.54 -16.95
CA VAL A 73 -6.81 19.51 -16.12
C VAL A 73 -7.84 20.43 -16.76
N ASN A 74 -9.00 19.87 -17.08
CA ASN A 74 -10.18 20.63 -17.48
C ASN A 74 -10.91 21.07 -16.20
N TRP A 75 -10.96 22.36 -15.95
CA TRP A 75 -11.57 22.95 -14.77
C TRP A 75 -13.05 23.22 -15.03
N GLY A 76 -13.91 22.74 -14.13
CA GLY A 76 -15.33 23.07 -14.09
C GLY A 76 -15.59 24.45 -13.50
N ASP A 77 -16.86 24.81 -13.40
CA ASP A 77 -17.31 26.09 -12.87
C ASP A 77 -17.44 26.02 -11.34
N GLN A 78 -16.67 26.86 -10.64
CA GLN A 78 -16.73 26.94 -9.17
C GLN A 78 -18.09 27.48 -8.68
N GLU A 79 -18.76 28.30 -9.45
CA GLU A 79 -20.05 28.93 -9.08
C GLU A 79 -21.19 27.89 -8.95
N GLU A 80 -21.00 26.69 -9.49
CA GLU A 80 -21.94 25.58 -9.31
C GLU A 80 -21.94 24.98 -7.90
N TYR A 81 -20.94 25.35 -7.04
CA TYR A 81 -20.75 24.71 -5.75
C TYR A 81 -20.71 25.72 -4.60
N GLU A 82 -21.57 25.50 -3.62
CA GLU A 82 -21.69 26.33 -2.42
C GLU A 82 -21.16 25.58 -1.19
N VAL A 83 -20.34 26.26 -0.37
CA VAL A 83 -19.82 25.73 0.89
C VAL A 83 -20.87 25.89 1.99
N ILE A 84 -21.22 24.80 2.66
CA ILE A 84 -22.19 24.81 3.78
C ILE A 84 -21.46 24.92 5.12
N ARG A 85 -20.55 23.97 5.41
CA ARG A 85 -19.81 23.94 6.68
C ARG A 85 -18.53 23.12 6.56
N LYS A 86 -17.57 23.45 7.41
CA LYS A 86 -16.31 22.69 7.49
C LYS A 86 -16.54 21.36 8.21
N ILE A 87 -16.07 20.26 7.60
CA ILE A 87 -16.17 18.90 8.13
C ILE A 87 -14.81 18.26 8.41
N GLY A 88 -13.71 18.85 7.88
CA GLY A 88 -12.37 18.30 8.11
C GLY A 88 -11.25 19.29 7.83
N ARG A 89 -10.08 19.00 8.40
CA ARG A 89 -8.84 19.73 8.12
C ARG A 89 -7.67 18.75 8.08
N GLY A 90 -7.07 18.63 6.91
CA GLY A 90 -5.87 17.84 6.70
C GLY A 90 -4.60 18.71 6.61
N LYS A 91 -3.47 18.05 6.53
CA LYS A 91 -2.16 18.71 6.30
C LYS A 91 -2.13 19.48 4.98
N TYR A 92 -2.77 18.93 3.94
CA TYR A 92 -2.71 19.42 2.56
C TYR A 92 -4.05 19.94 2.02
N SER A 93 -5.13 19.91 2.82
CA SER A 93 -6.44 20.34 2.40
C SER A 93 -7.32 20.77 3.56
N GLU A 94 -8.39 21.49 3.24
CA GLU A 94 -9.56 21.70 4.08
C GLU A 94 -10.77 21.10 3.41
N VAL A 95 -11.65 20.44 4.18
CA VAL A 95 -12.77 19.68 3.64
C VAL A 95 -14.07 20.25 4.18
N PHE A 96 -15.01 20.46 3.28
CA PHE A 96 -16.31 21.07 3.58
C PHE A 96 -17.45 20.19 3.06
N GLU A 97 -18.55 20.17 3.77
CA GLU A 97 -19.85 19.81 3.21
C GLU A 97 -20.30 20.96 2.31
N GLY A 98 -20.78 20.63 1.13
CA GLY A 98 -21.24 21.60 0.14
C GLY A 98 -22.50 21.13 -0.59
N MET A 99 -22.97 21.97 -1.47
CA MET A 99 -24.12 21.75 -2.32
C MET A 99 -23.77 22.10 -3.77
N ASN A 100 -24.14 21.23 -4.71
CA ASN A 100 -24.21 21.63 -6.10
C ASN A 100 -25.52 22.39 -6.31
N VAL A 101 -25.44 23.67 -6.61
CA VAL A 101 -26.61 24.57 -6.69
C VAL A 101 -27.45 24.35 -7.95
N VAL A 102 -26.90 23.69 -8.97
CA VAL A 102 -27.61 23.40 -10.23
C VAL A 102 -28.63 22.29 -10.05
N ASN A 103 -28.28 21.25 -9.29
CA ASN A 103 -29.13 20.07 -9.13
C ASN A 103 -29.58 19.82 -7.67
N ASN A 104 -29.22 20.70 -6.74
CA ASN A 104 -29.53 20.61 -5.30
C ASN A 104 -29.03 19.32 -4.64
N THR A 105 -27.90 18.78 -5.09
CA THR A 105 -27.29 17.58 -4.49
C THR A 105 -26.18 17.93 -3.52
N LYS A 106 -26.14 17.23 -2.37
CA LYS A 106 -25.04 17.35 -1.41
C LYS A 106 -23.74 16.81 -2.02
N CYS A 107 -22.64 17.51 -1.77
CA CYS A 107 -21.30 17.11 -2.17
C CYS A 107 -20.29 17.37 -1.05
N VAL A 108 -19.08 16.89 -1.24
CA VAL A 108 -17.92 17.20 -0.39
C VAL A 108 -16.91 17.99 -1.22
N ILE A 109 -16.50 19.14 -0.70
CA ILE A 109 -15.56 20.06 -1.34
C ILE A 109 -14.22 19.98 -0.60
N LYS A 110 -13.19 19.43 -1.26
CA LYS A 110 -11.81 19.35 -0.76
C LYS A 110 -10.99 20.48 -1.37
N ILE A 111 -10.79 21.58 -0.61
CA ILE A 111 -9.99 22.72 -1.02
C ILE A 111 -8.52 22.40 -0.75
N LEU A 112 -7.69 22.37 -1.79
CA LEU A 112 -6.28 22.01 -1.68
C LEU A 112 -5.44 23.21 -1.23
N LYS A 113 -4.61 23.00 -0.20
CA LYS A 113 -3.59 23.97 0.19
C LYS A 113 -2.47 24.04 -0.86
N PRO A 114 -1.68 25.12 -0.92
CA PRO A 114 -0.57 25.22 -1.86
C PRO A 114 0.40 24.05 -1.74
N VAL A 115 0.43 23.19 -2.75
CA VAL A 115 1.33 22.04 -2.89
C VAL A 115 1.89 22.00 -4.32
N LYS A 116 2.94 21.18 -4.54
CA LYS A 116 3.53 21.03 -5.87
C LYS A 116 2.45 20.60 -6.88
N LYS A 117 2.33 21.28 -8.00
CA LYS A 117 1.36 21.00 -9.09
C LYS A 117 1.34 19.51 -9.50
N LYS A 118 2.52 18.87 -9.51
CA LYS A 118 2.68 17.44 -9.79
C LYS A 118 1.81 16.56 -8.86
N LYS A 119 1.73 16.88 -7.54
CA LYS A 119 0.93 16.11 -6.58
C LYS A 119 -0.57 16.26 -6.85
N ILE A 120 -1.01 17.46 -7.24
CA ILE A 120 -2.41 17.73 -7.58
C ILE A 120 -2.80 16.94 -8.83
N LYS A 121 -1.99 17.01 -9.90
CA LYS A 121 -2.22 16.27 -11.14
C LYS A 121 -2.27 14.75 -10.90
N ARG A 122 -1.42 14.23 -10.00
CA ARG A 122 -1.40 12.81 -9.65
C ARG A 122 -2.71 12.38 -8.99
N GLU A 123 -3.16 13.11 -7.95
CA GLU A 123 -4.41 12.81 -7.26
C GLU A 123 -5.61 12.86 -8.24
N ILE A 124 -5.71 13.91 -9.06
CA ILE A 124 -6.76 14.04 -10.07
C ILE A 124 -6.72 12.88 -11.07
N LYS A 125 -5.55 12.57 -11.63
CA LYS A 125 -5.40 11.48 -12.62
C LYS A 125 -5.81 10.14 -12.06
N ILE A 126 -5.37 9.82 -10.84
CA ILE A 126 -5.74 8.57 -10.16
C ILE A 126 -7.24 8.53 -9.91
N LEU A 127 -7.85 9.59 -9.37
CA LEU A 127 -9.30 9.65 -9.14
C LEU A 127 -10.10 9.49 -10.44
N GLN A 128 -9.68 10.12 -11.54
CA GLN A 128 -10.30 9.94 -12.84
C GLN A 128 -10.21 8.51 -13.35
N ASN A 129 -9.03 7.88 -13.21
CA ASN A 129 -8.82 6.48 -13.61
C ASN A 129 -9.62 5.49 -12.74
N MET A 130 -9.87 5.83 -11.46
CA MET A 130 -10.60 4.99 -10.50
C MET A 130 -12.11 5.26 -10.51
N CYS A 131 -12.60 6.22 -11.32
CA CYS A 131 -14.01 6.61 -11.36
C CYS A 131 -14.93 5.40 -11.65
N GLY A 132 -15.98 5.25 -10.84
CA GLY A 132 -16.92 4.12 -10.93
C GLY A 132 -16.38 2.81 -10.33
N GLY A 133 -15.18 2.80 -9.76
CA GLY A 133 -14.61 1.64 -9.11
C GLY A 133 -15.37 1.21 -7.85
N THR A 134 -15.38 -0.09 -7.60
CA THR A 134 -16.07 -0.66 -6.44
C THR A 134 -15.56 -0.04 -5.14
N ASN A 135 -16.45 0.60 -4.38
CA ASN A 135 -16.17 1.22 -3.08
C ASN A 135 -15.10 2.33 -3.10
N ILE A 136 -14.83 2.91 -4.28
CA ILE A 136 -13.97 4.08 -4.45
C ILE A 136 -14.83 5.34 -4.40
N ILE A 137 -14.38 6.37 -3.69
CA ILE A 137 -15.07 7.66 -3.66
C ILE A 137 -15.16 8.25 -5.06
N GLN A 138 -16.32 8.72 -5.46
CA GLN A 138 -16.54 9.32 -6.77
C GLN A 138 -16.07 10.77 -6.78
N LEU A 139 -15.15 11.09 -7.68
CA LEU A 139 -14.83 12.46 -8.05
C LEU A 139 -15.91 12.95 -9.03
N LEU A 140 -16.63 13.98 -8.63
CA LEU A 140 -17.72 14.57 -9.45
C LEU A 140 -17.19 15.66 -10.36
N ASP A 141 -16.29 16.51 -9.84
CA ASP A 141 -15.75 17.63 -10.59
C ASP A 141 -14.39 18.10 -10.02
N VAL A 142 -13.70 18.93 -10.78
CA VAL A 142 -12.45 19.61 -10.39
C VAL A 142 -12.61 21.08 -10.76
N VAL A 143 -12.64 21.96 -9.77
CA VAL A 143 -12.84 23.40 -9.99
C VAL A 143 -11.64 24.20 -9.48
N ARG A 144 -11.52 25.43 -9.91
CA ARG A 144 -10.41 26.30 -9.51
C ARG A 144 -10.88 27.74 -9.36
N ASP A 145 -10.63 28.30 -8.17
CA ASP A 145 -10.90 29.72 -7.91
C ASP A 145 -10.20 30.61 -8.96
N PRO A 146 -10.93 31.46 -9.68
CA PRO A 146 -10.39 32.28 -10.76
C PRO A 146 -9.40 33.34 -10.27
N GLN A 147 -9.47 33.76 -9.01
CA GLN A 147 -8.57 34.78 -8.42
C GLN A 147 -7.35 34.15 -7.78
N SER A 148 -7.54 33.32 -6.77
CA SER A 148 -6.45 32.70 -6.01
C SER A 148 -5.76 31.55 -6.75
N LYS A 149 -6.39 31.02 -7.82
CA LYS A 149 -5.97 29.82 -8.56
C LYS A 149 -5.93 28.56 -7.66
N THR A 150 -6.62 28.58 -6.53
CA THR A 150 -6.73 27.47 -5.59
C THR A 150 -7.61 26.37 -6.17
N PRO A 151 -7.13 25.13 -6.32
CA PRO A 151 -7.93 24.02 -6.82
C PRO A 151 -8.79 23.40 -5.72
N SER A 152 -9.99 22.96 -6.10
CA SER A 152 -10.90 22.20 -5.25
C SER A 152 -11.36 20.93 -5.98
N LEU A 153 -11.41 19.82 -5.26
CA LEU A 153 -11.95 18.55 -5.75
C LEU A 153 -13.34 18.37 -5.16
N ILE A 154 -14.29 18.03 -6.02
CA ILE A 154 -15.69 17.83 -5.65
C ILE A 154 -16.00 16.35 -5.65
N PHE A 155 -16.49 15.82 -4.53
CA PHE A 155 -16.77 14.41 -4.33
C PHE A 155 -18.25 14.15 -4.01
N GLU A 156 -18.67 12.91 -4.21
CA GLU A 156 -19.94 12.43 -3.66
C GLU A 156 -19.96 12.60 -2.13
N HIS A 157 -21.15 12.85 -1.59
CA HIS A 157 -21.36 12.92 -0.15
C HIS A 157 -21.67 11.52 0.41
N VAL A 158 -20.93 11.11 1.46
CA VAL A 158 -21.19 9.87 2.21
C VAL A 158 -21.69 10.24 3.60
N ASN A 159 -22.83 9.67 4.02
CA ASN A 159 -23.35 9.85 5.39
C ASN A 159 -22.54 8.96 6.37
N ASN A 160 -21.30 9.39 6.62
CA ASN A 160 -20.34 8.64 7.42
C ASN A 160 -20.59 8.80 8.93
N THR A 161 -20.47 7.70 9.66
CA THR A 161 -20.34 7.71 11.13
C THR A 161 -18.85 7.64 11.49
N ASP A 162 -18.40 8.52 12.37
CA ASP A 162 -17.00 8.54 12.85
C ASP A 162 -16.60 7.15 13.38
N PHE A 163 -15.46 6.63 12.92
CA PHE A 163 -15.02 5.28 13.27
C PHE A 163 -14.83 5.06 14.79
N LYS A 164 -14.50 6.11 15.54
CA LYS A 164 -14.38 6.03 17.02
C LYS A 164 -15.71 5.74 17.69
N ILE A 165 -16.81 6.14 17.05
CA ILE A 165 -18.17 5.85 17.50
C ILE A 165 -18.65 4.52 16.93
N LEU A 166 -18.39 4.29 15.64
CA LEU A 166 -18.91 3.14 14.90
C LEU A 166 -18.21 1.82 15.30
N TYR A 167 -16.87 1.77 15.30
CA TYR A 167 -16.12 0.53 15.48
C TYR A 167 -16.44 -0.20 16.80
N PRO A 168 -16.62 0.48 17.94
CA PRO A 168 -17.04 -0.17 19.19
C PRO A 168 -18.40 -0.88 19.11
N THR A 169 -19.27 -0.49 18.18
CA THR A 169 -20.63 -1.05 18.03
C THR A 169 -20.73 -2.20 17.05
N LEU A 170 -19.70 -2.42 16.22
CA LEU A 170 -19.72 -3.43 15.17
C LEU A 170 -19.71 -4.85 15.73
N SER A 171 -20.59 -5.69 15.20
CA SER A 171 -20.59 -7.13 15.42
C SER A 171 -19.44 -7.81 14.65
N ASP A 172 -19.16 -9.08 14.95
CA ASP A 172 -18.22 -9.91 14.18
C ASP A 172 -18.58 -9.93 12.68
N PHE A 173 -19.87 -10.09 12.36
CA PHE A 173 -20.34 -10.09 10.98
C PHE A 173 -20.13 -8.72 10.31
N ASP A 174 -20.35 -7.61 11.01
CA ASP A 174 -20.13 -6.27 10.45
C ASP A 174 -18.65 -6.02 10.16
N ILE A 175 -17.74 -6.46 11.03
CA ILE A 175 -16.29 -6.35 10.82
C ILE A 175 -15.90 -7.16 9.57
N ARG A 176 -16.36 -8.42 9.45
CA ARG A 176 -16.12 -9.24 8.26
C ARG A 176 -16.64 -8.54 7.01
N PHE A 177 -17.85 -8.00 7.07
CA PHE A 177 -18.48 -7.32 5.94
C PHE A 177 -17.70 -6.08 5.50
N TYR A 178 -17.38 -5.15 6.40
CA TYR A 178 -16.68 -3.92 6.02
C TYR A 178 -15.24 -4.15 5.62
N ILE A 179 -14.53 -5.09 6.23
CA ILE A 179 -13.19 -5.47 5.77
C ILE A 179 -13.25 -6.11 4.38
N PHE A 180 -14.27 -6.91 4.08
CA PHE A 180 -14.49 -7.47 2.75
C PHE A 180 -14.78 -6.39 1.71
N GLU A 181 -15.60 -5.39 2.05
CA GLU A 181 -15.87 -4.25 1.17
C GLU A 181 -14.61 -3.38 0.94
N LEU A 182 -13.76 -3.20 1.97
CA LEU A 182 -12.48 -2.52 1.82
C LEU A 182 -11.51 -3.32 0.92
N LEU A 183 -11.50 -4.65 1.05
CA LEU A 183 -10.70 -5.51 0.17
C LEU A 183 -11.13 -5.40 -1.30
N LYS A 184 -12.43 -5.26 -1.58
CA LYS A 184 -12.91 -4.98 -2.95
C LYS A 184 -12.35 -3.67 -3.50
N ALA A 185 -12.33 -2.61 -2.68
CA ALA A 185 -11.75 -1.34 -3.08
C ALA A 185 -10.25 -1.44 -3.38
N LEU A 186 -9.51 -2.17 -2.52
CA LEU A 186 -8.07 -2.38 -2.69
C LEU A 186 -7.77 -3.27 -3.90
N ASP A 187 -8.50 -4.37 -4.09
CA ASP A 187 -8.33 -5.21 -5.29
C ASP A 187 -8.63 -4.43 -6.58
N TYR A 188 -9.65 -3.57 -6.55
CA TYR A 188 -9.95 -2.71 -7.68
C TYR A 188 -8.80 -1.75 -8.00
N CYS A 189 -8.29 -0.98 -7.04
CA CYS A 189 -7.21 -0.04 -7.31
C CYS A 189 -5.89 -0.75 -7.65
N HIS A 190 -5.53 -1.85 -6.98
CA HIS A 190 -4.34 -2.65 -7.29
C HIS A 190 -4.42 -3.25 -8.70
N SER A 191 -5.58 -3.80 -9.09
CA SER A 191 -5.80 -4.34 -10.45
C SER A 191 -5.74 -3.27 -11.55
N ASN A 192 -5.88 -2.00 -11.18
CA ASN A 192 -5.69 -0.85 -12.06
C ASN A 192 -4.31 -0.17 -11.89
N GLY A 193 -3.36 -0.84 -11.24
CA GLY A 193 -1.97 -0.39 -11.14
C GLY A 193 -1.73 0.73 -10.15
N VAL A 194 -2.59 0.91 -9.13
CA VAL A 194 -2.51 2.01 -8.16
C VAL A 194 -2.38 1.47 -6.74
N MET A 195 -1.38 1.98 -5.99
CA MET A 195 -1.24 1.84 -4.54
C MET A 195 -1.93 3.02 -3.86
N HIS A 196 -2.72 2.78 -2.81
CA HIS A 196 -3.38 3.85 -2.04
C HIS A 196 -2.39 4.56 -1.10
N ARG A 197 -1.60 3.80 -0.36
CA ARG A 197 -0.51 4.23 0.54
C ARG A 197 -0.92 5.06 1.78
N ASP A 198 -2.21 5.18 2.08
CA ASP A 198 -2.71 5.79 3.34
C ASP A 198 -4.01 5.13 3.81
N VAL A 199 -4.06 3.80 3.75
CA VAL A 199 -5.18 3.02 4.30
C VAL A 199 -5.18 3.15 5.82
N LYS A 200 -6.30 3.65 6.36
CA LYS A 200 -6.52 3.87 7.81
C LYS A 200 -8.00 4.13 8.07
N PRO A 201 -8.50 4.02 9.33
CA PRO A 201 -9.90 4.26 9.64
C PRO A 201 -10.44 5.62 9.17
N HIS A 202 -9.63 6.69 9.28
CA HIS A 202 -10.03 8.02 8.83
C HIS A 202 -10.28 8.13 7.32
N ASN A 203 -9.72 7.23 6.53
CA ASN A 203 -9.85 7.22 5.07
C ASN A 203 -10.84 6.16 4.56
N VAL A 204 -11.57 5.53 5.48
CA VAL A 204 -12.64 4.57 5.18
C VAL A 204 -13.96 5.14 5.69
N MET A 205 -14.77 5.68 4.78
CA MET A 205 -16.08 6.21 5.10
C MET A 205 -17.12 5.10 5.09
N ILE A 206 -17.95 5.03 6.12
CA ILE A 206 -19.00 4.03 6.26
C ILE A 206 -20.34 4.70 6.58
N ASP A 207 -21.29 4.56 5.66
CA ASP A 207 -22.70 4.75 5.91
C ASP A 207 -23.26 3.41 6.44
N HIS A 208 -23.37 3.28 7.76
CA HIS A 208 -23.76 2.02 8.38
C HIS A 208 -25.24 1.70 8.15
N GLU A 209 -26.07 2.70 7.99
CA GLU A 209 -27.50 2.53 7.69
C GLU A 209 -27.69 1.88 6.31
N LYS A 210 -26.97 2.40 5.30
CA LYS A 210 -26.99 1.84 3.95
C LYS A 210 -26.03 0.68 3.73
N ARG A 211 -25.20 0.36 4.74
CA ARG A 211 -24.12 -0.62 4.65
C ARG A 211 -23.17 -0.36 3.48
N GLN A 212 -22.81 0.90 3.28
CA GLN A 212 -22.01 1.37 2.16
C GLN A 212 -20.66 1.87 2.64
N LEU A 213 -19.58 1.43 1.99
CA LEU A 213 -18.21 1.83 2.27
C LEU A 213 -17.63 2.61 1.08
N ARG A 214 -16.81 3.62 1.38
CA ARG A 214 -15.98 4.31 0.38
C ARG A 214 -14.56 4.52 0.91
N LEU A 215 -13.58 4.15 0.08
CA LEU A 215 -12.16 4.46 0.30
C LEU A 215 -11.88 5.86 -0.25
N ILE A 216 -11.42 6.76 0.62
CA ILE A 216 -11.21 8.18 0.33
C ILE A 216 -9.75 8.60 0.46
N ASP A 217 -9.45 9.85 0.13
CA ASP A 217 -8.14 10.53 0.25
C ASP A 217 -6.99 9.87 -0.53
N TRP A 218 -7.03 10.06 -1.84
CA TRP A 218 -6.05 9.54 -2.81
C TRP A 218 -4.82 10.44 -2.99
N GLY A 219 -4.62 11.43 -2.12
CA GLY A 219 -3.51 12.41 -2.18
C GLY A 219 -2.12 11.79 -2.04
N LEU A 220 -2.00 10.61 -1.39
CA LEU A 220 -0.76 9.84 -1.29
C LEU A 220 -0.70 8.66 -2.28
N ALA A 221 -1.76 8.38 -3.02
CA ALA A 221 -1.77 7.28 -3.99
C ALA A 221 -0.73 7.47 -5.11
N GLU A 222 -0.26 6.35 -5.70
CA GLU A 222 0.77 6.37 -6.75
C GLU A 222 0.61 5.18 -7.69
N PHE A 223 1.00 5.37 -8.95
CA PHE A 223 1.07 4.29 -9.92
C PHE A 223 2.25 3.35 -9.60
N TYR A 224 1.99 2.04 -9.60
CA TYR A 224 3.01 1.04 -9.40
C TYR A 224 3.71 0.69 -10.71
N HIS A 225 5.04 0.74 -10.69
CA HIS A 225 5.90 0.25 -11.77
C HIS A 225 6.97 -0.67 -11.17
N PRO A 226 7.19 -1.87 -11.71
CA PRO A 226 8.20 -2.79 -11.21
C PRO A 226 9.60 -2.17 -11.17
N GLY A 227 10.36 -2.42 -10.10
CA GLY A 227 11.73 -1.92 -9.92
C GLY A 227 11.84 -0.41 -9.71
N ARG A 228 10.73 0.28 -9.44
CA ARG A 228 10.74 1.70 -9.14
C ARG A 228 10.85 1.95 -7.63
N GLU A 229 11.75 2.85 -7.27
CA GLU A 229 11.87 3.37 -5.90
C GLU A 229 10.78 4.40 -5.59
N TYR A 230 10.16 4.26 -4.43
CA TYR A 230 9.11 5.14 -3.94
C TYR A 230 9.51 5.80 -2.62
N ASN A 231 8.92 6.95 -2.37
CA ASN A 231 9.13 7.68 -1.12
C ASN A 231 8.52 6.90 0.06
N VAL A 232 9.32 6.60 1.07
CA VAL A 232 8.90 5.90 2.30
C VAL A 232 8.19 6.82 3.31
N ARG A 233 8.19 8.16 3.09
CA ARG A 233 7.48 9.13 3.93
C ARG A 233 6.02 9.25 3.53
N VAL A 234 5.33 8.13 3.48
CA VAL A 234 3.90 7.97 3.18
C VAL A 234 3.22 7.24 4.34
N ALA A 235 1.91 7.09 4.26
CA ALA A 235 1.05 6.51 5.29
C ALA A 235 1.07 7.24 6.64
N SER A 236 0.05 7.02 7.42
CA SER A 236 -0.02 7.48 8.81
C SER A 236 0.79 6.56 9.71
N ARG A 237 1.49 7.10 10.70
CA ARG A 237 2.50 6.39 11.52
C ARG A 237 2.07 5.00 11.97
N TYR A 238 0.90 4.87 12.54
CA TYR A 238 0.41 3.62 13.12
C TYR A 238 0.11 2.52 12.10
N PHE A 239 0.01 2.90 10.82
CA PHE A 239 -0.33 2.04 9.68
C PHE A 239 0.83 1.85 8.72
N LYS A 240 2.01 2.43 9.03
CA LYS A 240 3.23 2.25 8.21
C LYS A 240 3.69 0.80 8.26
N GLY A 241 3.89 0.21 7.07
CA GLY A 241 4.52 -1.10 6.96
C GLY A 241 5.99 -1.09 7.38
N PRO A 242 6.56 -2.23 7.79
CA PRO A 242 7.97 -2.37 8.11
C PRO A 242 8.88 -1.83 7.01
N GLU A 243 8.55 -2.07 5.74
CA GLU A 243 9.26 -1.57 4.56
C GLU A 243 9.51 -0.05 4.61
N LEU A 244 8.52 0.72 5.04
CA LEU A 244 8.65 2.18 5.18
C LEU A 244 9.53 2.58 6.36
N LEU A 245 9.57 1.76 7.41
CA LEU A 245 10.29 2.04 8.64
C LEU A 245 11.77 1.65 8.57
N VAL A 246 12.12 0.73 7.66
CA VAL A 246 13.50 0.29 7.38
C VAL A 246 14.05 0.85 6.07
N ASP A 247 13.37 1.86 5.48
CA ASP A 247 13.77 2.56 4.24
C ASP A 247 13.86 1.67 2.99
N LEU A 248 13.06 0.61 2.91
CA LEU A 248 12.91 -0.17 1.68
C LEU A 248 12.05 0.60 0.69
N GLN A 249 12.67 1.16 -0.35
CA GLN A 249 12.02 2.05 -1.31
C GLN A 249 11.29 1.30 -2.44
N GLU A 250 11.70 0.09 -2.78
CA GLU A 250 11.07 -0.78 -3.79
C GLU A 250 9.90 -1.56 -3.19
N TYR A 251 8.89 -0.85 -2.68
CA TYR A 251 7.68 -1.48 -2.16
C TYR A 251 6.55 -1.44 -3.21
N ASP A 252 5.45 -2.12 -2.93
CA ASP A 252 4.35 -2.38 -3.86
C ASP A 252 2.96 -2.29 -3.18
N TYR A 253 1.93 -2.84 -3.81
CA TYR A 253 0.56 -2.88 -3.30
C TYR A 253 0.42 -3.54 -1.92
N SER A 254 1.35 -4.41 -1.53
CA SER A 254 1.34 -5.12 -0.25
C SER A 254 1.47 -4.19 0.96
N LEU A 255 1.95 -2.95 0.76
CA LEU A 255 1.91 -1.90 1.77
C LEU A 255 0.48 -1.64 2.26
N ASP A 256 -0.49 -1.57 1.35
CA ASP A 256 -1.89 -1.36 1.70
C ASP A 256 -2.46 -2.54 2.51
N MET A 257 -1.96 -3.75 2.25
CA MET A 257 -2.36 -4.96 2.98
C MET A 257 -1.85 -4.99 4.41
N TRP A 258 -0.64 -4.46 4.67
CA TRP A 258 -0.17 -4.22 6.04
C TRP A 258 -1.08 -3.23 6.79
N SER A 259 -1.37 -2.09 6.16
CA SER A 259 -2.22 -1.06 6.75
C SER A 259 -3.63 -1.58 7.06
N LEU A 260 -4.21 -2.38 6.17
CA LEU A 260 -5.48 -3.09 6.40
C LEU A 260 -5.34 -4.08 7.57
N GLY A 261 -4.24 -4.81 7.66
CA GLY A 261 -3.95 -5.72 8.78
C GLY A 261 -3.92 -5.00 10.14
N CYS A 262 -3.32 -3.80 10.19
CA CYS A 262 -3.33 -2.95 11.38
C CYS A 262 -4.75 -2.49 11.77
N MET A 263 -5.56 -2.07 10.78
CA MET A 263 -6.97 -1.73 11.00
C MET A 263 -7.76 -2.93 11.53
N PHE A 264 -7.63 -4.07 10.88
CA PHE A 264 -8.33 -5.29 11.26
C PHE A 264 -7.96 -5.73 12.68
N ALA A 265 -6.66 -5.75 13.03
CA ALA A 265 -6.21 -6.04 14.39
C ALA A 265 -6.80 -5.05 15.41
N GLY A 266 -6.85 -3.76 15.07
CA GLY A 266 -7.47 -2.73 15.91
C GLY A 266 -8.95 -3.02 16.19
N MET A 267 -9.69 -3.46 15.18
CA MET A 267 -11.12 -3.76 15.27
C MET A 267 -11.39 -5.02 16.11
N ILE A 268 -10.73 -6.15 15.81
CA ILE A 268 -11.01 -7.43 16.50
C ILE A 268 -10.47 -7.47 17.92
N PHE A 269 -9.33 -6.81 18.18
CA PHE A 269 -8.74 -6.76 19.53
C PHE A 269 -9.21 -5.56 20.37
N ARG A 270 -10.07 -4.70 19.82
CA ARG A 270 -10.56 -3.48 20.49
C ARG A 270 -9.42 -2.58 20.99
N LYS A 271 -8.38 -2.47 20.16
CA LYS A 271 -7.17 -1.69 20.44
C LYS A 271 -6.82 -0.80 19.24
N GLU A 272 -7.28 0.45 19.27
CA GLU A 272 -7.06 1.40 18.18
C GLU A 272 -6.21 2.59 18.67
N PRO A 273 -5.01 2.82 18.07
CA PRO A 273 -4.37 1.97 17.06
C PRO A 273 -3.74 0.70 17.67
N PHE A 274 -3.63 -0.38 16.89
CA PHE A 274 -3.03 -1.63 17.38
C PHE A 274 -1.55 -1.48 17.71
N PHE A 275 -0.75 -0.91 16.79
CA PHE A 275 0.65 -0.53 17.02
C PHE A 275 0.72 0.98 17.27
N HIS A 276 1.02 1.37 18.50
CA HIS A 276 1.01 2.77 18.93
C HIS A 276 2.43 3.26 19.23
N GLY A 277 3.19 3.64 18.18
CA GLY A 277 4.50 4.25 18.31
C GLY A 277 4.45 5.75 18.55
N HIS A 278 5.40 6.30 19.31
CA HIS A 278 5.52 7.74 19.57
C HIS A 278 6.16 8.47 18.37
N ASP A 279 7.04 7.79 17.67
CA ASP A 279 7.69 8.23 16.43
C ASP A 279 7.87 7.03 15.48
N ASN A 280 8.56 7.21 14.34
CA ASN A 280 8.77 6.12 13.38
C ASN A 280 9.69 5.02 13.94
N TYR A 281 10.66 5.37 14.78
CA TYR A 281 11.56 4.38 15.38
C TYR A 281 10.81 3.54 16.40
N ASP A 282 10.08 4.17 17.33
CA ASP A 282 9.24 3.46 18.30
C ASP A 282 8.14 2.64 17.62
N GLN A 283 7.66 3.08 16.44
CA GLN A 283 6.69 2.30 15.66
C GLN A 283 7.23 0.92 15.29
N LEU A 284 8.46 0.83 14.78
CA LEU A 284 9.10 -0.46 14.48
C LEU A 284 9.34 -1.28 15.76
N VAL A 285 9.73 -0.62 16.86
CA VAL A 285 9.88 -1.28 18.17
C VAL A 285 8.55 -1.89 18.65
N LYS A 286 7.42 -1.19 18.48
CA LYS A 286 6.07 -1.71 18.82
C LYS A 286 5.72 -2.93 17.97
N ILE A 287 6.05 -2.92 16.69
CA ILE A 287 5.88 -4.05 15.79
C ILE A 287 6.74 -5.23 16.26
N ALA A 288 8.03 -4.99 16.51
CA ALA A 288 8.97 -6.02 16.95
C ALA A 288 8.60 -6.66 18.29
N LYS A 289 8.01 -5.91 19.21
CA LYS A 289 7.46 -6.43 20.47
C LYS A 289 6.28 -7.40 20.30
N VAL A 290 5.66 -7.45 19.13
CA VAL A 290 4.56 -8.36 18.80
C VAL A 290 5.04 -9.48 17.87
N LEU A 291 5.66 -9.13 16.74
CA LEU A 291 6.07 -10.09 15.71
C LEU A 291 7.43 -10.75 15.99
N GLY A 292 8.19 -10.20 16.94
CA GLY A 292 9.56 -10.68 17.26
C GLY A 292 10.63 -9.99 16.45
N THR A 293 11.88 -10.07 16.92
CA THR A 293 13.05 -9.49 16.25
C THR A 293 13.77 -10.47 15.33
N GLU A 294 13.60 -11.77 15.51
CA GLU A 294 14.22 -12.79 14.65
C GLU A 294 13.71 -12.68 13.21
N GLU A 295 12.39 -12.64 13.02
CA GLU A 295 11.78 -12.45 11.69
C GLU A 295 12.10 -11.08 11.09
N LEU A 296 12.30 -10.03 11.92
CA LEU A 296 12.76 -8.72 11.44
C LEU A 296 14.16 -8.80 10.85
N PHE A 297 15.13 -9.42 11.57
CA PHE A 297 16.49 -9.56 11.05
C PHE A 297 16.54 -10.43 9.80
N HIS A 298 15.76 -11.50 9.75
CA HIS A 298 15.64 -12.31 8.54
C HIS A 298 15.11 -11.49 7.35
N TYR A 299 14.14 -10.61 7.58
CA TYR A 299 13.63 -9.68 6.55
C TYR A 299 14.71 -8.72 6.06
N LEU A 300 15.50 -8.13 6.97
CA LEU A 300 16.61 -7.24 6.61
C LEU A 300 17.68 -7.97 5.78
N ASP A 301 18.06 -9.18 6.19
CA ASP A 301 19.02 -10.02 5.46
C ASP A 301 18.49 -10.40 4.06
N THR A 302 17.19 -10.71 3.93
CA THR A 302 16.56 -11.09 2.64
C THR A 302 16.63 -9.99 1.61
N TYR A 303 16.49 -8.74 2.03
CA TYR A 303 16.46 -7.56 1.15
C TYR A 303 17.75 -6.72 1.18
N ASP A 304 18.83 -7.25 1.80
CA ASP A 304 20.12 -6.57 1.94
C ASP A 304 19.99 -5.15 2.52
N LEU A 305 19.25 -5.05 3.63
CA LEU A 305 18.93 -3.79 4.28
C LEU A 305 19.75 -3.61 5.56
N GLU A 306 20.33 -2.44 5.73
CA GLU A 306 20.96 -2.02 6.98
C GLU A 306 19.96 -1.24 7.84
N LEU A 307 19.86 -1.60 9.11
CA LEU A 307 19.02 -0.88 10.05
C LEU A 307 19.71 0.43 10.48
N ASP A 308 18.95 1.53 10.55
CA ASP A 308 19.46 2.82 11.03
C ASP A 308 20.13 2.63 12.42
N PRO A 309 21.39 3.12 12.63
CA PRO A 309 22.08 3.01 13.92
C PRO A 309 21.29 3.54 15.13
N HIS A 310 20.30 4.40 14.91
CA HIS A 310 19.39 4.88 15.96
C HIS A 310 18.64 3.73 16.66
N PHE A 311 18.45 2.59 15.98
CA PHE A 311 17.82 1.41 16.57
C PHE A 311 18.71 0.68 17.57
N ASP A 312 20.04 0.96 17.57
CA ASP A 312 20.95 0.41 18.53
C ASP A 312 20.55 0.86 19.95
N GLY A 313 20.33 -0.09 20.81
CA GLY A 313 19.91 0.17 22.20
C GLY A 313 18.41 0.42 22.43
N ILE A 314 17.59 0.66 21.37
CA ILE A 314 16.13 0.85 21.53
C ILE A 314 15.29 -0.33 21.04
N LEU A 315 15.77 -1.05 20.01
CA LEU A 315 15.04 -2.18 19.44
C LEU A 315 14.94 -3.35 20.41
N GLY A 316 16.07 -3.72 21.04
CA GLY A 316 16.14 -4.87 21.93
C GLY A 316 15.98 -6.21 21.20
N ARG A 317 15.72 -7.28 21.98
CA ARG A 317 15.39 -8.62 21.46
C ARG A 317 14.03 -9.03 21.99
N HIS A 318 13.16 -9.48 21.09
CA HIS A 318 11.78 -9.86 21.42
C HIS A 318 11.41 -11.15 20.72
N SER A 319 10.81 -12.08 21.46
CA SER A 319 10.17 -13.25 20.89
C SER A 319 8.81 -12.88 20.31
N LYS A 320 8.40 -13.57 19.25
CA LYS A 320 7.05 -13.46 18.68
C LYS A 320 5.99 -13.78 19.71
N LYS A 321 5.02 -12.92 19.86
CA LYS A 321 3.87 -13.13 20.76
C LYS A 321 2.77 -13.90 20.02
N PRO A 322 2.22 -14.96 20.60
CA PRO A 322 1.02 -15.57 20.06
C PRO A 322 -0.15 -14.58 20.11
N TRP A 323 -0.93 -14.53 19.04
CA TRP A 323 -2.08 -13.62 18.90
C TRP A 323 -3.12 -13.79 20.01
N GLN A 324 -3.21 -14.99 20.58
CA GLN A 324 -4.11 -15.31 21.70
C GLN A 324 -3.86 -14.43 22.94
N LYS A 325 -2.64 -13.88 23.10
CA LYS A 325 -2.34 -12.95 24.21
C LYS A 325 -3.07 -11.62 24.15
N PHE A 326 -3.65 -11.29 22.99
CA PHE A 326 -4.43 -10.07 22.79
C PHE A 326 -5.95 -10.29 23.01
N ILE A 327 -6.36 -11.54 23.27
CA ILE A 327 -7.77 -11.86 23.55
C ILE A 327 -8.06 -11.47 25.00
N THR A 328 -9.15 -10.73 25.18
CA THR A 328 -9.68 -10.29 26.48
C THR A 328 -11.18 -10.62 26.56
N PRO A 329 -11.81 -10.60 27.76
CA PRO A 329 -13.24 -10.77 27.87
C PRO A 329 -14.07 -9.80 27.00
N GLU A 330 -13.55 -8.59 26.76
CA GLU A 330 -14.25 -7.55 26.00
C GLU A 330 -14.20 -7.78 24.49
N ASN A 331 -13.22 -8.55 23.98
CA ASN A 331 -13.03 -8.75 22.54
C ASN A 331 -13.15 -10.22 22.07
N GLN A 332 -13.23 -11.20 22.99
CA GLN A 332 -13.22 -12.63 22.65
C GLN A 332 -14.31 -13.02 21.65
N HIS A 333 -15.46 -12.35 21.65
CA HIS A 333 -16.57 -12.61 20.73
C HIS A 333 -16.27 -12.18 19.29
N LEU A 334 -15.17 -11.44 19.04
CA LEU A 334 -14.72 -10.99 17.73
C LEU A 334 -13.50 -11.77 17.20
N VAL A 335 -12.88 -12.58 18.05
CA VAL A 335 -11.60 -13.23 17.76
C VAL A 335 -11.81 -14.74 17.60
N SER A 336 -12.11 -15.16 16.38
CA SER A 336 -12.14 -16.57 15.99
C SER A 336 -10.75 -17.05 15.52
N ASP A 337 -10.57 -18.37 15.38
CA ASP A 337 -9.36 -18.97 14.81
C ASP A 337 -9.10 -18.48 13.38
N GLU A 338 -10.17 -18.27 12.59
CA GLU A 338 -10.10 -17.71 11.26
C GLU A 338 -9.63 -16.23 11.27
N ALA A 339 -10.06 -15.45 12.29
CA ALA A 339 -9.60 -14.07 12.45
C ALA A 339 -8.11 -14.01 12.79
N ILE A 340 -7.64 -14.91 13.67
CA ILE A 340 -6.21 -15.03 14.01
C ILE A 340 -5.40 -15.47 12.80
N ASP A 341 -5.85 -16.46 12.05
CA ASP A 341 -5.19 -16.92 10.84
C ASP A 341 -5.09 -15.78 9.81
N PHE A 342 -6.18 -15.03 9.61
CA PHE A 342 -6.23 -13.93 8.67
C PHE A 342 -5.28 -12.79 9.07
N VAL A 343 -5.31 -12.31 10.32
CA VAL A 343 -4.40 -11.25 10.80
C VAL A 343 -2.94 -11.67 10.69
N SER A 344 -2.63 -12.94 10.95
CA SER A 344 -1.27 -13.48 10.86
C SER A 344 -0.72 -13.52 9.43
N LYS A 345 -1.60 -13.61 8.44
CA LYS A 345 -1.24 -13.60 7.01
C LYS A 345 -1.14 -12.19 6.40
N LEU A 346 -1.65 -11.18 7.10
CA LEU A 346 -1.51 -9.78 6.70
C LEU A 346 -0.31 -9.11 7.36
N LEU A 347 -0.14 -9.32 8.69
CA LEU A 347 0.91 -8.68 9.48
C LEU A 347 2.20 -9.52 9.46
N ARG A 348 2.87 -9.51 8.31
CA ARG A 348 4.18 -10.11 8.07
C ARG A 348 5.20 -9.05 7.75
N TYR A 349 6.46 -9.22 8.22
CA TYR A 349 7.55 -8.33 7.84
C TYR A 349 7.77 -8.39 6.33
N ASP A 350 7.97 -9.58 5.79
CA ASP A 350 8.14 -9.76 4.36
C ASP A 350 6.83 -9.41 3.63
N HIS A 351 6.88 -8.30 2.91
CA HIS A 351 5.77 -7.78 2.15
C HIS A 351 5.33 -8.72 1.01
N GLN A 352 6.25 -9.57 0.50
CA GLN A 352 5.94 -10.58 -0.52
C GLN A 352 5.17 -11.80 0.03
N GLU A 353 5.20 -12.02 1.36
CA GLU A 353 4.46 -13.10 2.02
C GLU A 353 3.03 -12.72 2.43
N ARG A 354 2.67 -11.44 2.36
CA ARG A 354 1.32 -10.98 2.70
C ARG A 354 0.33 -11.42 1.64
N LEU A 355 -0.91 -11.71 2.06
CA LEU A 355 -2.00 -11.95 1.12
C LEU A 355 -2.23 -10.71 0.25
N SER A 356 -2.41 -10.90 -1.06
CA SER A 356 -3.00 -9.89 -1.93
C SER A 356 -4.47 -9.66 -1.56
N ALA A 357 -5.06 -8.54 -1.98
CA ALA A 357 -6.48 -8.26 -1.72
C ALA A 357 -7.39 -9.36 -2.30
N LYS A 358 -7.06 -9.86 -3.49
CA LYS A 358 -7.79 -10.96 -4.14
C LYS A 358 -7.72 -12.27 -3.36
N GLU A 359 -6.53 -12.67 -2.90
CA GLU A 359 -6.35 -13.87 -2.06
C GLU A 359 -7.06 -13.71 -0.72
N ALA A 360 -6.97 -12.53 -0.11
CA ALA A 360 -7.63 -12.19 1.16
C ALA A 360 -9.14 -12.36 1.09
N MET A 361 -9.80 -11.94 -0.01
CA MET A 361 -11.24 -12.13 -0.20
C MET A 361 -11.66 -13.61 -0.27
N SER A 362 -10.74 -14.51 -0.64
CA SER A 362 -10.98 -15.96 -0.67
C SER A 362 -10.76 -16.63 0.68
N HIS A 363 -10.20 -15.91 1.67
CA HIS A 363 -9.90 -16.46 2.98
C HIS A 363 -11.17 -16.95 3.71
N ARG A 364 -11.03 -18.02 4.50
CA ARG A 364 -12.16 -18.64 5.24
C ARG A 364 -12.86 -17.71 6.22
N TYR A 365 -12.15 -16.68 6.74
CA TYR A 365 -12.74 -15.65 7.59
C TYR A 365 -13.95 -14.96 6.94
N PHE A 366 -13.97 -14.84 5.61
CA PHE A 366 -15.06 -14.21 4.86
C PHE A 366 -16.12 -15.18 4.32
N ALA A 367 -16.09 -16.46 4.68
CA ALA A 367 -17.12 -17.43 4.25
C ALA A 367 -18.55 -16.95 4.57
N PRO A 368 -18.87 -16.46 5.80
CA PRO A 368 -20.22 -15.99 6.10
C PRO A 368 -20.69 -14.82 5.23
N VAL A 369 -19.76 -13.93 4.84
CA VAL A 369 -20.10 -12.78 3.98
C VAL A 369 -20.38 -13.23 2.55
N ARG A 370 -19.58 -14.16 2.01
CA ARG A 370 -19.78 -14.71 0.67
C ARG A 370 -21.09 -15.52 0.58
N GLU A 371 -21.40 -16.30 1.60
CA GLU A 371 -22.65 -17.08 1.68
C GLU A 371 -23.87 -16.17 1.73
N ALA A 372 -23.84 -15.13 2.57
CA ALA A 372 -24.93 -14.16 2.65
C ALA A 372 -25.12 -13.38 1.32
N ALA A 373 -24.05 -13.10 0.57
CA ALA A 373 -24.14 -12.48 -0.74
C ALA A 373 -24.76 -13.44 -1.79
N ALA A 374 -24.36 -14.70 -1.78
CA ALA A 374 -24.91 -15.73 -2.69
C ALA A 374 -26.41 -15.96 -2.45
N PHE A 375 -26.84 -16.00 -1.17
CA PHE A 375 -28.26 -16.15 -0.84
C PHE A 375 -29.11 -14.98 -1.33
N ARG A 376 -28.64 -13.74 -1.18
CA ARG A 376 -29.33 -12.55 -1.71
C ARG A 376 -29.44 -12.55 -3.23
N GLY A 377 -28.40 -12.99 -3.94
CA GLY A 377 -28.43 -13.12 -5.40
C GLY A 377 -29.43 -14.17 -5.89
N ALA A 378 -29.55 -15.29 -5.18
CA ALA A 378 -30.50 -16.36 -5.53
C ALA A 378 -31.97 -15.94 -5.32
N THR A 379 -32.28 -15.16 -4.28
CA THR A 379 -33.63 -14.66 -4.01
C THR A 379 -34.09 -13.60 -5.01
N GLN A 380 -33.21 -12.79 -5.57
CA GLN A 380 -33.54 -11.79 -6.61
C GLN A 380 -33.83 -12.45 -7.97
N VAL A 381 -33.18 -13.55 -8.31
CA VAL A 381 -33.43 -14.29 -9.57
C VAL A 381 -34.75 -15.06 -9.51
N GLY A 382 -35.17 -15.53 -8.32
CA GLY A 382 -36.43 -16.27 -8.13
C GLY A 382 -37.71 -15.41 -8.20
N SER A 383 -37.61 -14.09 -7.99
CA SER A 383 -38.77 -13.17 -8.06
C SER A 383 -39.04 -12.61 -9.46
N GLY A 384 -38.21 -12.91 -10.46
CA GLY A 384 -38.37 -12.46 -11.85
C GLY A 384 -39.15 -13.40 -12.77
N PHE A 385 -39.69 -14.53 -12.26
CA PHE A 385 -40.44 -15.51 -13.06
C PHE A 385 -41.89 -15.70 -12.61
N ALA A 386 -42.51 -14.71 -12.02
CA ALA A 386 -43.93 -14.71 -11.70
C ALA A 386 -44.61 -13.47 -12.27
N VAL A 387 -44.84 -13.43 -13.58
CA VAL A 387 -45.90 -12.67 -14.29
C VAL A 387 -46.35 -13.52 -15.49
#